data_45538d23e32da9a11aeedcc694007599
#
_entry.id   45538d23e32da9a11aeedcc694007599
#
_cell.length_a   1.000
_cell.length_b   1.000
_cell.length_c   1.000
_cell.angle_alpha   90.00
_cell.angle_beta   90.00
_cell.angle_gamma   90.00
#
_symmetry.space_group_name_H-M   'P 1'
#
loop_
_entity.id
_entity.type
_entity.pdbx_description
1 polymer ?
#
loop_
_entity_poly.entity_id
_entity_poly.type
_entity_poly.pdbx_seq_one_letter_code
_entity_poly.pdbx_strand_id
1 'polypeptide(L)'
;MTSQENAELLAALMRQEELLKQLVAAINKPKLGLHSEAGSSKIYCNRHNGYLWYTLNNSEASAITQIALTGYLRELKFEKCERRGKEVYKLLITIQADRLYILESGHETHFAKCVLAAIATLTPQQLYSPLTLQPTPGTTDESVLFCRVWVGSELVMASYNEQTEWGQIWQQAVEVTKAANEMAF
;
A
#
# COMPACT_ATOMS: atom_id res chain seq x y z
N MET A 1 -4.14 18.16 -48.82
CA MET A 1 -3.72 16.85 -48.32
C MET A 1 -4.49 15.78 -49.05
N THR A 2 -3.79 14.86 -49.67
CA THR A 2 -4.39 13.74 -50.39
C THR A 2 -4.90 12.68 -49.40
N SER A 3 -5.82 11.83 -49.84
CA SER A 3 -6.33 10.70 -49.07
C SER A 3 -5.19 9.77 -48.58
N GLN A 4 -4.11 9.69 -49.36
CA GLN A 4 -2.94 8.87 -49.04
C GLN A 4 -2.10 9.49 -47.95
N GLU A 5 -1.89 10.81 -47.94
CA GLU A 5 -1.16 11.56 -46.88
C GLU A 5 -1.89 11.40 -45.53
N ASN A 6 -3.22 11.46 -45.53
CA ASN A 6 -4.01 11.29 -44.30
C ASN A 6 -3.89 9.84 -43.77
N ALA A 7 -3.84 8.83 -44.62
CA ALA A 7 -3.66 7.46 -44.19
C ALA A 7 -2.28 7.19 -43.59
N GLU A 8 -1.22 7.78 -44.21
CA GLU A 8 0.15 7.69 -43.68
C GLU A 8 0.29 8.39 -42.33
N LEU A 9 -0.33 9.57 -42.18
CA LEU A 9 -0.34 10.33 -40.92
C LEU A 9 -1.06 9.54 -39.81
N LEU A 10 -2.20 8.94 -40.12
CA LEU A 10 -2.95 8.12 -39.17
C LEU A 10 -2.14 6.89 -38.71
N ALA A 11 -1.48 6.21 -39.66
CA ALA A 11 -0.62 5.08 -39.37
C ALA A 11 0.57 5.47 -38.47
N ALA A 12 1.17 6.65 -38.70
CA ALA A 12 2.24 7.18 -37.87
C ALA A 12 1.77 7.49 -36.45
N LEU A 13 0.59 8.10 -36.28
CA LEU A 13 -0.01 8.39 -34.98
C LEU A 13 -0.31 7.12 -34.18
N MET A 14 -0.88 6.10 -34.84
CA MET A 14 -1.14 4.81 -34.20
C MET A 14 0.16 4.12 -33.73
N ARG A 15 1.24 4.23 -34.52
CA ARG A 15 2.54 3.69 -34.14
C ARG A 15 3.15 4.44 -32.97
N GLN A 16 3.00 5.76 -32.91
CA GLN A 16 3.45 6.56 -31.75
C GLN A 16 2.68 6.22 -30.49
N GLU A 17 1.36 6.04 -30.57
CA GLU A 17 0.53 5.63 -29.44
C GLU A 17 0.97 4.27 -28.87
N GLU A 18 1.23 3.29 -29.74
CA GLU A 18 1.70 1.98 -29.33
C GLU A 18 3.09 2.04 -28.67
N LEU A 19 4.02 2.83 -29.24
CA LEU A 19 5.34 3.04 -28.62
C LEU A 19 5.25 3.71 -27.26
N LEU A 20 4.35 4.70 -27.10
CA LEU A 20 4.11 5.34 -25.81
C LEU A 20 3.53 4.34 -24.79
N LYS A 21 2.59 3.50 -25.17
CA LYS A 21 2.06 2.44 -24.29
C LYS A 21 3.17 1.47 -23.85
N GLN A 22 4.03 1.06 -24.78
CA GLN A 22 5.17 0.18 -24.48
C GLN A 22 6.18 0.86 -23.55
N LEU A 23 6.47 2.15 -23.77
CA LEU A 23 7.38 2.91 -22.92
C LEU A 23 6.82 3.06 -21.50
N VAL A 24 5.54 3.41 -21.36
CA VAL A 24 4.86 3.50 -20.06
C VAL A 24 4.88 2.14 -19.34
N ALA A 25 4.60 1.05 -20.06
CA ALA A 25 4.67 -0.30 -19.51
C ALA A 25 6.09 -0.68 -19.08
N ALA A 26 7.12 -0.26 -19.81
CA ALA A 26 8.53 -0.51 -19.48
C ALA A 26 9.00 0.29 -18.25
N ILE A 27 8.54 1.55 -18.12
CA ILE A 27 8.86 2.43 -16.97
C ILE A 27 8.19 1.90 -15.69
N ASN A 28 6.98 1.36 -15.81
CA ASN A 28 6.19 0.87 -14.69
C ASN A 28 6.55 -0.57 -14.26
N LYS A 29 7.48 -1.23 -14.96
CA LYS A 29 7.96 -2.56 -14.52
C LYS A 29 8.73 -2.44 -13.21
N PRO A 30 8.40 -3.28 -12.19
CA PRO A 30 9.19 -3.33 -10.96
C PRO A 30 10.65 -3.69 -11.30
N LYS A 31 11.59 -2.96 -10.72
CA LYS A 31 13.02 -3.28 -10.85
C LYS A 31 13.30 -4.55 -10.06
N LEU A 32 13.48 -5.65 -10.77
CA LEU A 32 13.92 -6.92 -10.19
C LEU A 32 15.44 -7.01 -10.27
N GLY A 33 16.07 -7.58 -9.25
CA GLY A 33 17.50 -7.87 -9.25
C GLY A 33 18.27 -7.30 -8.07
N LEU A 34 19.56 -7.17 -8.22
CA LEU A 34 20.47 -6.66 -7.18
C LEU A 34 20.33 -5.15 -7.03
N HIS A 35 20.18 -4.68 -5.79
CA HIS A 35 20.11 -3.28 -5.42
C HIS A 35 21.27 -2.91 -4.50
N SER A 36 21.59 -1.62 -4.43
CA SER A 36 22.59 -1.08 -3.50
C SER A 36 22.19 -1.15 -2.02
N GLU A 37 20.89 -1.34 -1.74
CA GLU A 37 20.34 -1.49 -0.40
C GLU A 37 19.71 -2.88 -0.27
N ALA A 38 20.26 -3.71 0.60
CA ALA A 38 19.73 -5.04 0.89
C ALA A 38 18.62 -4.96 1.94
N GLY A 39 17.55 -5.77 1.78
CA GLY A 39 16.52 -6.00 2.78
C GLY A 39 15.22 -5.24 2.55
N SER A 40 14.29 -5.46 3.47
CA SER A 40 13.02 -4.74 3.51
C SER A 40 13.17 -3.40 4.23
N SER A 41 12.53 -2.36 3.71
CA SER A 41 12.42 -1.07 4.41
C SER A 41 11.28 -1.14 5.41
N LYS A 42 11.60 -1.06 6.70
CA LYS A 42 10.59 -1.00 7.76
C LYS A 42 10.12 0.43 7.96
N ILE A 43 8.81 0.64 7.88
CA ILE A 43 8.15 1.93 8.04
C ILE A 43 7.25 1.87 9.27
N TYR A 44 7.41 2.83 10.17
CA TYR A 44 6.61 2.94 11.37
C TYR A 44 5.46 3.91 11.13
N CYS A 45 4.22 3.41 11.21
CA CYS A 45 3.00 4.17 10.97
C CYS A 45 2.35 4.56 12.31
N ASN A 46 2.93 5.56 12.95
CA ASN A 46 2.40 6.20 14.15
C ASN A 46 2.83 7.68 14.17
N ARG A 47 2.24 8.48 15.06
CA ARG A 47 2.47 9.93 15.16
C ARG A 47 3.67 10.27 16.05
N HIS A 48 4.80 9.60 15.86
CA HIS A 48 6.02 9.94 16.60
C HIS A 48 6.62 11.25 16.10
N ASN A 49 6.92 12.18 16.97
CA ASN A 49 7.47 13.51 16.65
C ASN A 49 6.67 14.30 15.59
N GLY A 50 5.35 14.07 15.49
CA GLY A 50 4.52 14.71 14.48
C GLY A 50 4.63 14.12 13.06
N TYR A 51 5.48 13.13 12.86
CA TYR A 51 5.61 12.45 11.56
C TYR A 51 4.37 11.63 11.25
N LEU A 52 3.99 11.54 9.97
CA LEU A 52 2.93 10.61 9.53
C LEU A 52 3.44 9.18 9.57
N TRP A 53 4.62 8.97 9.03
CA TRP A 53 5.39 7.75 9.05
C TRP A 53 6.89 8.06 9.03
N TYR A 54 7.69 7.10 9.43
CA TYR A 54 9.13 7.28 9.53
C TYR A 54 9.87 5.94 9.45
N THR A 55 11.16 6.01 9.19
CA THR A 55 12.10 4.90 9.35
C THR A 55 12.96 5.11 10.58
N LEU A 56 13.58 4.04 11.07
CA LEU A 56 14.57 4.11 12.14
C LEU A 56 15.96 3.77 11.57
N ASN A 57 16.89 4.71 11.71
CA ASN A 57 18.31 4.51 11.41
C ASN A 57 19.09 4.66 12.70
N ASN A 58 19.76 3.60 13.17
CA ASN A 58 20.48 3.58 14.44
C ASN A 58 19.65 4.10 15.62
N SER A 59 18.37 3.73 15.67
CA SER A 59 17.38 4.17 16.67
C SER A 59 16.94 5.63 16.56
N GLU A 60 17.39 6.38 15.57
CA GLU A 60 16.91 7.73 15.27
C GLU A 60 15.79 7.68 14.23
N ALA A 61 14.69 8.40 14.54
CA ALA A 61 13.54 8.47 13.65
C ALA A 61 13.78 9.50 12.54
N SER A 62 13.70 9.04 11.30
CA SER A 62 13.77 9.88 10.10
C SER A 62 12.42 9.92 9.40
N ALA A 63 11.85 11.13 9.28
CA ALA A 63 10.56 11.33 8.62
C ALA A 63 10.61 10.90 7.15
N ILE A 64 9.56 10.21 6.70
CA ILE A 64 9.33 9.96 5.27
C ILE A 64 8.52 11.15 4.75
N THR A 65 9.04 11.82 3.74
CA THR A 65 8.44 13.03 3.13
C THR A 65 7.37 12.70 2.09
N GLN A 66 7.42 11.50 1.51
CA GLN A 66 6.41 11.01 0.58
C GLN A 66 5.08 10.80 1.31
N ILE A 67 4.00 11.22 0.67
CA ILE A 67 2.66 11.20 1.27
C ILE A 67 1.93 9.88 1.11
N ALA A 68 2.39 8.99 0.22
CA ALA A 68 1.75 7.72 -0.07
C ALA A 68 2.77 6.67 -0.51
N LEU A 69 2.43 5.39 -0.30
CA LEU A 69 3.14 4.22 -0.80
C LEU A 69 2.21 3.42 -1.71
N THR A 70 2.63 3.19 -2.95
CA THR A 70 1.90 2.36 -3.91
C THR A 70 2.67 1.08 -4.18
N GLY A 71 2.00 -0.07 -4.10
CA GLY A 71 2.59 -1.37 -4.37
C GLY A 71 1.61 -2.52 -4.20
N TYR A 72 2.08 -3.72 -4.42
CA TYR A 72 1.29 -4.95 -4.32
C TYR A 72 1.27 -5.45 -2.88
N LEU A 73 0.09 -5.68 -2.33
CA LEU A 73 -0.07 -6.27 -1.01
C LEU A 73 0.36 -7.74 -1.04
N ARG A 74 1.35 -8.09 -0.22
CA ARG A 74 1.87 -9.46 -0.13
C ARG A 74 1.41 -10.20 1.09
N GLU A 75 1.40 -9.54 2.24
CA GLU A 75 1.07 -10.18 3.50
C GLU A 75 0.47 -9.20 4.49
N LEU A 76 -0.47 -9.71 5.29
CA LEU A 76 -0.94 -9.11 6.53
C LEU A 76 -0.61 -10.07 7.67
N LYS A 77 0.10 -9.59 8.67
CA LYS A 77 0.52 -10.40 9.81
C LYS A 77 0.35 -9.64 11.11
N PHE A 78 -0.14 -10.32 12.14
CA PHE A 78 -0.01 -9.83 13.52
C PHE A 78 1.23 -10.42 14.17
N GLU A 79 2.00 -9.55 14.77
CA GLU A 79 3.16 -9.93 15.58
C GLU A 79 2.91 -9.55 17.02
N LYS A 80 3.04 -10.56 17.89
CA LYS A 80 2.99 -10.36 19.34
C LYS A 80 4.33 -9.82 19.81
N CYS A 81 4.31 -8.74 20.56
CA CYS A 81 5.49 -8.19 21.18
C CYS A 81 5.20 -7.76 22.61
N GLU A 82 6.24 -7.69 23.41
CA GLU A 82 6.14 -7.16 24.77
C GLU A 82 6.56 -5.67 24.78
N ARG A 83 5.74 -4.83 25.38
CA ARG A 83 6.06 -3.43 25.59
C ARG A 83 5.75 -3.00 27.02
N ARG A 84 6.77 -2.60 27.77
CA ARG A 84 6.64 -2.17 29.19
C ARG A 84 5.96 -3.24 30.06
N GLY A 85 6.33 -4.51 29.88
CA GLY A 85 5.77 -5.63 30.64
C GLY A 85 4.33 -6.02 30.26
N LYS A 86 3.80 -5.47 29.16
CA LYS A 86 2.48 -5.82 28.61
C LYS A 86 2.62 -6.43 27.24
N GLU A 87 1.85 -7.51 27.00
CA GLU A 87 1.69 -8.06 25.66
C GLU A 87 0.90 -7.10 24.80
N VAL A 88 1.45 -6.75 23.65
CA VAL A 88 0.79 -5.94 22.63
C VAL A 88 0.94 -6.60 21.26
N TYR A 89 0.00 -6.33 20.38
CA TYR A 89 0.04 -6.83 19.01
C TYR A 89 0.31 -5.69 18.04
N LYS A 90 1.09 -5.98 17.03
CA LYS A 90 1.39 -5.07 15.93
C LYS A 90 0.87 -5.67 14.63
N LEU A 91 0.28 -4.82 13.81
CA LEU A 91 -0.03 -5.17 12.43
C LEU A 91 1.20 -4.88 11.57
N LEU A 92 1.65 -5.88 10.84
CA LEU A 92 2.67 -5.78 9.80
C LEU A 92 1.98 -5.93 8.44
N ILE A 93 2.18 -4.95 7.58
CA ILE A 93 1.64 -4.90 6.22
C ILE A 93 2.82 -4.95 5.26
N THR A 94 2.94 -6.03 4.50
CA THR A 94 4.03 -6.21 3.53
C THR A 94 3.59 -5.76 2.15
N ILE A 95 4.27 -4.77 1.60
CA ILE A 95 4.02 -4.17 0.28
C ILE A 95 5.23 -4.37 -0.62
N GLN A 96 5.03 -4.95 -1.79
CA GLN A 96 6.03 -5.04 -2.85
C GLN A 96 5.88 -3.88 -3.82
N ALA A 97 6.87 -3.00 -3.85
CA ALA A 97 6.96 -1.90 -4.82
C ALA A 97 8.31 -1.98 -5.56
N ASP A 98 9.10 -0.90 -5.60
CA ASP A 98 10.51 -0.92 -6.06
C ASP A 98 11.39 -1.84 -5.20
N ARG A 99 10.99 -2.01 -3.94
CA ARG A 99 11.53 -2.97 -2.95
C ARG A 99 10.41 -3.48 -2.05
N LEU A 100 10.77 -4.34 -1.10
CA LEU A 100 9.84 -4.80 -0.08
C LEU A 100 9.77 -3.78 1.06
N TYR A 101 8.56 -3.28 1.33
CA TYR A 101 8.26 -2.42 2.47
C TYR A 101 7.44 -3.19 3.50
N ILE A 102 7.78 -3.01 4.78
CA ILE A 102 7.01 -3.55 5.90
C ILE A 102 6.51 -2.37 6.74
N LEU A 103 5.22 -2.09 6.65
CA LEU A 103 4.59 -1.06 7.47
C LEU A 103 4.18 -1.67 8.81
N GLU A 104 4.63 -1.05 9.90
CA GLU A 104 4.31 -1.46 11.27
C GLU A 104 3.39 -0.44 11.92
N SER A 105 2.28 -0.92 12.48
CA SER A 105 1.36 -0.12 13.29
C SER A 105 0.84 -0.93 14.48
N GLY A 106 0.45 -0.28 15.57
CA GLY A 106 -0.30 -0.95 16.65
C GLY A 106 -1.63 -1.48 16.12
N HIS A 107 -2.03 -2.69 16.52
CA HIS A 107 -3.22 -3.34 15.95
C HIS A 107 -4.53 -2.58 16.25
N GLU A 108 -4.60 -1.85 17.35
CA GLU A 108 -5.80 -1.08 17.74
C GLU A 108 -5.82 0.35 17.19
N THR A 109 -4.77 0.77 16.47
CA THR A 109 -4.69 2.12 15.93
C THR A 109 -5.71 2.35 14.82
N HIS A 110 -6.14 3.58 14.64
CA HIS A 110 -7.02 3.93 13.51
C HIS A 110 -6.37 3.64 12.16
N PHE A 111 -5.04 3.80 12.04
CA PHE A 111 -4.31 3.41 10.84
C PHE A 111 -4.52 1.93 10.50
N ALA A 112 -4.28 1.03 11.46
CA ALA A 112 -4.46 -0.40 11.27
C ALA A 112 -5.92 -0.76 10.95
N LYS A 113 -6.87 -0.18 11.69
CA LYS A 113 -8.30 -0.39 11.48
C LYS A 113 -8.77 0.06 10.10
N CYS A 114 -8.33 1.23 9.62
CA CYS A 114 -8.64 1.70 8.27
C CYS A 114 -8.15 0.72 7.20
N VAL A 115 -6.89 0.28 7.31
CA VAL A 115 -6.29 -0.64 6.33
C VAL A 115 -7.01 -1.99 6.33
N LEU A 116 -7.23 -2.59 7.50
CA LEU A 116 -7.91 -3.89 7.61
C LEU A 116 -9.34 -3.83 7.10
N ALA A 117 -10.11 -2.81 7.50
CA ALA A 117 -11.48 -2.64 7.05
C ALA A 117 -11.56 -2.45 5.53
N ALA A 118 -10.68 -1.63 4.94
CA ALA A 118 -10.63 -1.44 3.50
C ALA A 118 -10.28 -2.75 2.77
N ILE A 119 -9.22 -3.47 3.18
CA ILE A 119 -8.81 -4.71 2.53
C ILE A 119 -9.88 -5.79 2.64
N ALA A 120 -10.57 -5.90 3.78
CA ALA A 120 -11.65 -6.87 3.97
C ALA A 120 -12.85 -6.66 3.01
N THR A 121 -13.04 -5.47 2.44
CA THR A 121 -14.09 -5.21 1.44
C THR A 121 -13.69 -5.54 0.01
N LEU A 122 -12.40 -5.78 -0.24
CA LEU A 122 -11.88 -6.05 -1.57
C LEU A 122 -12.02 -7.52 -1.96
N THR A 123 -12.06 -7.76 -3.26
CA THR A 123 -11.97 -9.10 -3.83
C THR A 123 -10.49 -9.46 -4.12
N PRO A 124 -10.13 -10.75 -4.22
CA PRO A 124 -8.78 -11.13 -4.64
C PRO A 124 -8.36 -10.52 -5.98
N GLN A 125 -9.29 -10.41 -6.94
CA GLN A 125 -9.04 -9.81 -8.25
C GLN A 125 -8.66 -8.33 -8.17
N GLN A 126 -9.28 -7.57 -7.27
CA GLN A 126 -8.92 -6.16 -7.05
C GLN A 126 -7.51 -6.02 -6.47
N LEU A 127 -7.08 -6.99 -5.65
CA LEU A 127 -5.73 -7.03 -5.06
C LEU A 127 -4.63 -7.45 -6.05
N TYR A 128 -4.96 -7.85 -7.29
CA TYR A 128 -3.96 -7.97 -8.37
C TYR A 128 -3.43 -6.62 -8.85
N SER A 129 -4.18 -5.56 -8.58
CA SER A 129 -3.73 -4.19 -8.80
C SER A 129 -2.96 -3.67 -7.58
N PRO A 130 -1.99 -2.76 -7.77
CA PRO A 130 -1.31 -2.16 -6.65
C PRO A 130 -2.27 -1.34 -5.79
N LEU A 131 -2.12 -1.44 -4.47
CA LEU A 131 -2.77 -0.56 -3.51
C LEU A 131 -1.94 0.71 -3.29
N THR A 132 -2.61 1.81 -3.03
CA THR A 132 -1.96 3.02 -2.50
C THR A 132 -2.40 3.23 -1.06
N LEU A 133 -1.45 3.27 -0.15
CA LEU A 133 -1.64 3.57 1.26
C LEU A 133 -1.18 4.99 1.54
N GLN A 134 -2.11 5.83 2.00
CA GLN A 134 -1.85 7.23 2.31
C GLN A 134 -2.16 7.50 3.80
N PRO A 135 -1.15 7.60 4.66
CA PRO A 135 -1.36 8.01 6.04
C PRO A 135 -1.87 9.44 6.09
N THR A 136 -2.85 9.68 6.95
CA THR A 136 -3.53 10.97 7.07
C THR A 136 -3.73 11.30 8.54
N PRO A 137 -3.37 12.50 9.02
CA PRO A 137 -3.63 12.90 10.40
C PRO A 137 -5.12 13.09 10.62
N GLY A 138 -5.57 12.92 11.85
CA GLY A 138 -6.93 13.25 12.24
C GLY A 138 -7.20 14.75 12.11
N THR A 139 -8.42 15.12 11.73
CA THR A 139 -8.83 16.53 11.59
C THR A 139 -9.15 17.17 12.93
N THR A 140 -9.68 16.41 13.88
CA THR A 140 -10.02 16.88 15.24
C THR A 140 -8.87 16.68 16.22
N ASP A 141 -8.12 15.59 16.06
CA ASP A 141 -6.96 15.25 16.85
C ASP A 141 -5.81 14.82 15.93
N GLU A 142 -4.86 15.71 15.73
CA GLU A 142 -3.70 15.45 14.88
C GLU A 142 -2.75 14.38 15.43
N SER A 143 -2.89 13.96 16.69
CA SER A 143 -2.13 12.85 17.26
C SER A 143 -2.59 11.50 16.74
N VAL A 144 -3.81 11.42 16.20
CA VAL A 144 -4.38 10.23 15.59
C VAL A 144 -3.93 10.10 14.15
N LEU A 145 -3.58 8.89 13.74
CA LEU A 145 -3.23 8.56 12.36
C LEU A 145 -4.29 7.65 11.75
N PHE A 146 -4.86 8.08 10.64
CA PHE A 146 -5.71 7.28 9.75
C PHE A 146 -4.93 6.82 8.53
N CYS A 147 -5.54 5.97 7.71
CA CYS A 147 -5.01 5.57 6.41
C CYS A 147 -6.13 5.59 5.36
N ARG A 148 -5.89 6.29 4.26
CA ARG A 148 -6.70 6.14 3.05
C ARG A 148 -6.11 5.03 2.20
N VAL A 149 -6.96 4.13 1.73
CA VAL A 149 -6.58 2.99 0.88
C VAL A 149 -7.20 3.19 -0.49
N TRP A 150 -6.39 3.09 -1.54
CA TRP A 150 -6.82 3.26 -2.91
C TRP A 150 -6.48 2.00 -3.71
N VAL A 151 -7.35 1.64 -4.65
CA VAL A 151 -7.09 0.63 -5.70
C VAL A 151 -7.16 1.36 -7.05
N GLY A 152 -6.01 1.50 -7.71
CA GLY A 152 -5.94 2.40 -8.86
C GLY A 152 -6.30 3.83 -8.48
N SER A 153 -7.34 4.40 -9.09
CA SER A 153 -7.86 5.74 -8.79
C SER A 153 -9.05 5.76 -7.81
N GLU A 154 -9.51 4.59 -7.36
CA GLU A 154 -10.70 4.48 -6.51
C GLU A 154 -10.32 4.44 -5.02
N LEU A 155 -10.91 5.34 -4.23
CA LEU A 155 -10.80 5.31 -2.77
C LEU A 155 -11.67 4.19 -2.22
N VAL A 156 -11.07 3.26 -1.49
CA VAL A 156 -11.80 2.18 -0.83
C VAL A 156 -12.41 2.71 0.46
N MET A 157 -13.74 2.85 0.46
CA MET A 157 -14.50 3.29 1.62
C MET A 157 -14.96 2.09 2.43
N ALA A 158 -14.52 2.02 3.68
CA ALA A 158 -14.98 1.01 4.62
C ALA A 158 -15.43 1.71 5.92
N SER A 159 -16.64 1.39 6.35
CA SER A 159 -17.21 1.92 7.59
C SER A 159 -16.97 0.93 8.72
N TYR A 160 -16.61 1.44 9.88
CA TYR A 160 -16.55 0.66 11.11
C TYR A 160 -17.01 1.51 12.30
N ASN A 161 -17.48 0.85 13.35
CA ASN A 161 -17.98 1.49 14.56
C ASN A 161 -17.59 0.65 15.79
N GLU A 162 -18.10 1.00 16.95
CA GLU A 162 -17.82 0.30 18.21
C GLU A 162 -18.30 -1.17 18.24
N GLN A 163 -19.27 -1.52 17.40
CA GLN A 163 -19.83 -2.88 17.29
C GLN A 163 -19.12 -3.73 16.24
N THR A 164 -18.09 -3.20 15.58
CA THR A 164 -17.36 -3.91 14.53
C THR A 164 -16.59 -5.10 15.11
N GLU A 165 -16.88 -6.28 14.58
CA GLU A 165 -16.24 -7.55 14.95
C GLU A 165 -14.83 -7.63 14.30
N TRP A 166 -13.84 -7.03 14.95
CA TRP A 166 -12.48 -6.90 14.41
C TRP A 166 -11.82 -8.24 14.10
N GLY A 167 -12.17 -9.31 14.83
CA GLY A 167 -11.69 -10.65 14.52
C GLY A 167 -12.12 -11.15 13.15
N GLN A 168 -13.37 -10.89 12.77
CA GLN A 168 -13.90 -11.24 11.43
C GLN A 168 -13.27 -10.40 10.33
N ILE A 169 -13.17 -9.07 10.54
CA ILE A 169 -12.52 -8.15 9.60
C ILE A 169 -11.07 -8.58 9.34
N TRP A 170 -10.33 -8.90 10.40
CA TRP A 170 -8.97 -9.41 10.29
C TRP A 170 -8.90 -10.70 9.47
N GLN A 171 -9.71 -11.68 9.82
CA GLN A 171 -9.74 -12.97 9.12
C GLN A 171 -10.04 -12.77 7.63
N GLN A 172 -11.06 -12.00 7.32
CA GLN A 172 -11.45 -11.65 5.95
C GLN A 172 -10.29 -10.99 5.18
N ALA A 173 -9.64 -9.98 5.79
CA ALA A 173 -8.53 -9.28 5.16
C ALA A 173 -7.34 -10.20 4.87
N VAL A 174 -7.02 -11.12 5.78
CA VAL A 174 -5.96 -12.11 5.57
C VAL A 174 -6.33 -13.12 4.49
N GLU A 175 -7.55 -13.64 4.50
CA GLU A 175 -8.02 -14.61 3.52
C GLU A 175 -8.01 -14.05 2.10
N VAL A 176 -8.53 -12.83 1.91
CA VAL A 176 -8.54 -12.19 0.59
C VAL A 176 -7.12 -11.88 0.10
N THR A 177 -6.23 -11.48 1.02
CA THR A 177 -4.82 -11.23 0.69
C THR A 177 -4.09 -12.51 0.27
N LYS A 178 -4.30 -13.62 0.98
CA LYS A 178 -3.74 -14.92 0.62
C LYS A 178 -4.25 -15.40 -0.73
N ALA A 179 -5.57 -15.38 -0.93
CA ALA A 179 -6.18 -15.79 -2.18
C ALA A 179 -5.64 -15.00 -3.39
N ALA A 180 -5.43 -13.68 -3.23
CA ALA A 180 -4.83 -12.85 -4.27
C ALA A 180 -3.39 -13.25 -4.59
N ASN A 181 -2.59 -13.62 -3.60
CA ASN A 181 -1.20 -13.99 -3.83
C ASN A 181 -1.03 -15.44 -4.31
N GLU A 182 -1.93 -16.36 -3.99
CA GLU A 182 -1.91 -17.74 -4.49
C GLU A 182 -2.29 -17.83 -5.97
N MET A 183 -3.14 -16.94 -6.47
CA MET A 183 -3.58 -16.94 -7.87
C MET A 183 -2.65 -16.13 -8.79
N ALA A 184 -1.66 -15.42 -8.24
CA ALA A 184 -0.71 -14.61 -9.02
C ALA A 184 0.50 -15.40 -9.58
N PHE A 185 0.51 -16.75 -9.44
CA PHE A 185 1.54 -17.66 -9.95
C PHE A 185 0.97 -18.69 -10.94
#